data_b2990aa5edf986fce9030323ee84d7ad
#
_entry.id   b2990aa5edf986fce9030323ee84d7ad
#
_cell.length_a   1.000
_cell.length_b   1.000
_cell.length_c   1.000
_cell.angle_alpha   90.00
_cell.angle_beta   90.00
_cell.angle_gamma   90.00
#
_symmetry.space_group_name_H-M   'P 1'
#
loop_
_entity.id
_entity.type
_entity.pdbx_description
1 polymer ?
#
loop_
_entity_poly.entity_id
_entity_poly.type
_entity_poly.pdbx_seq_one_letter_code
_entity_poly.pdbx_strand_id
1 'polypeptide(L)'
;EMPDAKGAMKFSGTPADCVKMGIRFLKEKGVQIDMVFSGINHGGNLGTDTLYSGTVAAAMEGVICGIPGVAVSVDSHRPSHFETACKLTLDVFEKVKAGIPDGVCLSINVPNLPAEEIKGLKYASLGMRQYIEQFEQTINQQGQTEYWYRGLPVIYNCDEMSNDVTAMQQHYATITPLKFDLTHEQFMQELCKWELKI
;
A
#
# COMPACT_ATOMS: atom_id res chain seq x y z
N GLU A 1 16.45 11.58 12.49
CA GLU A 1 17.11 10.58 13.34
C GLU A 1 16.08 9.59 13.81
N MET A 2 16.29 8.30 13.51
CA MET A 2 15.44 7.25 14.08
C MET A 2 15.79 7.11 15.56
N PRO A 3 14.80 7.05 16.46
CA PRO A 3 15.09 6.68 17.84
C PRO A 3 15.74 5.30 17.87
N ASP A 4 16.64 5.07 18.83
CA ASP A 4 17.45 3.85 19.01
C ASP A 4 16.60 2.58 19.07
N ALA A 5 16.14 2.10 17.92
CA ALA A 5 15.55 0.79 17.80
C ALA A 5 16.69 -0.22 17.73
N LYS A 6 16.94 -0.93 18.83
CA LYS A 6 17.91 -2.05 18.86
C LYS A 6 17.61 -3.01 17.73
N GLY A 7 18.56 -3.19 16.80
CA GLY A 7 18.44 -4.07 15.64
C GLY A 7 17.92 -3.42 14.35
N ALA A 8 17.70 -2.09 14.33
CA ALA A 8 17.33 -1.40 13.10
C ALA A 8 18.49 -1.39 12.10
N MET A 9 18.17 -1.64 10.84
CA MET A 9 19.10 -1.56 9.71
C MET A 9 18.62 -0.51 8.71
N LYS A 10 19.56 0.24 8.15
CA LYS A 10 19.27 1.22 7.10
C LYS A 10 19.87 0.75 5.78
N PHE A 11 19.06 0.70 4.75
CA PHE A 11 19.48 0.41 3.38
C PHE A 11 19.22 1.63 2.49
N SER A 12 20.09 1.85 1.50
CA SER A 12 19.84 2.78 0.40
C SER A 12 19.22 2.00 -0.76
N GLY A 13 18.08 2.47 -1.26
CA GLY A 13 17.32 1.82 -2.32
C GLY A 13 15.84 2.07 -2.19
N THR A 14 15.05 1.39 -3.00
CA THR A 14 13.59 1.42 -2.89
C THR A 14 13.11 0.65 -1.64
N PRO A 15 11.88 0.86 -1.18
CA PRO A 15 11.33 0.07 -0.08
C PRO A 15 11.35 -1.44 -0.35
N ALA A 16 11.11 -1.88 -1.58
CA ALA A 16 11.22 -3.29 -1.98
C ALA A 16 12.68 -3.81 -1.86
N ASP A 17 13.68 -3.00 -2.27
CA ASP A 17 15.09 -3.36 -2.10
C ASP A 17 15.45 -3.55 -0.62
N CYS A 18 14.92 -2.68 0.25
CA CYS A 18 15.13 -2.79 1.70
C CYS A 18 14.60 -4.12 2.25
N VAL A 19 13.41 -4.55 1.82
CA VAL A 19 12.82 -5.84 2.24
C VAL A 19 13.66 -6.99 1.70
N LYS A 20 13.99 -7.00 0.42
CA LYS A 20 14.79 -8.03 -0.22
C LYS A 20 16.14 -8.23 0.47
N MET A 21 16.86 -7.12 0.70
CA MET A 21 18.13 -7.13 1.40
C MET A 21 17.99 -7.55 2.86
N GLY A 22 16.97 -7.06 3.56
CA GLY A 22 16.68 -7.43 4.95
C GLY A 22 16.41 -8.92 5.10
N ILE A 23 15.57 -9.50 4.23
CA ILE A 23 15.28 -10.94 4.18
C ILE A 23 16.57 -11.74 3.98
N ARG A 24 17.38 -11.36 2.99
CA ARG A 24 18.64 -12.05 2.70
C ARG A 24 19.59 -12.02 3.90
N PHE A 25 19.78 -10.85 4.47
CA PHE A 25 20.66 -10.63 5.62
C PHE A 25 20.22 -11.43 6.86
N LEU A 26 18.93 -11.48 7.15
CA LEU A 26 18.40 -12.21 8.29
C LEU A 26 18.48 -13.73 8.07
N LYS A 27 18.18 -14.22 6.88
CA LYS A 27 18.33 -15.64 6.52
C LYS A 27 19.78 -16.12 6.65
N GLU A 28 20.76 -15.31 6.24
CA GLU A 28 22.19 -15.65 6.42
C GLU A 28 22.62 -15.74 7.88
N LYS A 29 21.89 -15.08 8.79
CA LYS A 29 22.06 -15.19 10.25
C LYS A 29 21.25 -16.32 10.88
N GLY A 30 20.57 -17.13 10.10
CA GLY A 30 19.73 -18.22 10.59
C GLY A 30 18.41 -17.76 11.23
N VAL A 31 17.99 -16.49 10.99
CA VAL A 31 16.73 -15.97 11.48
C VAL A 31 15.60 -16.37 10.55
N GLN A 32 14.59 -17.04 11.08
CA GLN A 32 13.33 -17.30 10.38
C GLN A 32 12.50 -16.04 10.41
N ILE A 33 11.88 -15.70 9.26
CA ILE A 33 11.00 -14.54 9.11
C ILE A 33 9.60 -15.09 8.82
N ASP A 34 8.65 -14.78 9.68
CA ASP A 34 7.29 -15.28 9.59
C ASP A 34 6.38 -14.32 8.82
N MET A 35 6.69 -13.01 8.81
CA MET A 35 5.88 -12.00 8.14
C MET A 35 6.67 -10.71 7.87
N VAL A 36 6.30 -10.01 6.80
CA VAL A 36 6.80 -8.67 6.47
C VAL A 36 5.69 -7.65 6.70
N PHE A 37 5.93 -6.68 7.57
CA PHE A 37 5.09 -5.49 7.73
C PHE A 37 5.76 -4.30 7.07
N SER A 38 5.04 -3.58 6.22
CA SER A 38 5.50 -2.36 5.58
C SER A 38 4.61 -1.18 5.97
N GLY A 39 5.18 -0.13 6.47
CA GLY A 39 4.48 1.07 6.94
C GLY A 39 4.87 1.45 8.38
N ILE A 40 4.08 2.27 9.05
CA ILE A 40 2.78 2.82 8.66
C ILE A 40 3.03 4.01 7.73
N ASN A 41 2.42 3.98 6.53
CA ASN A 41 2.58 5.02 5.52
C ASN A 41 1.76 6.26 5.86
N HIS A 42 2.31 7.44 5.54
CA HIS A 42 1.60 8.70 5.52
C HIS A 42 0.91 8.87 4.15
N GLY A 43 -0.38 8.73 4.11
CA GLY A 43 -1.21 8.71 2.91
C GLY A 43 -1.78 7.33 2.63
N GLY A 44 -3.05 7.28 2.25
CA GLY A 44 -3.74 6.03 1.90
C GLY A 44 -3.20 5.44 0.60
N ASN A 45 -3.04 4.13 0.57
CA ASN A 45 -2.71 3.37 -0.63
C ASN A 45 -3.97 2.64 -1.11
N LEU A 46 -4.87 3.43 -1.72
CA LEU A 46 -6.23 3.02 -2.09
C LEU A 46 -6.36 2.89 -3.62
N GLY A 47 -7.14 1.94 -4.06
CA GLY A 47 -7.45 1.76 -5.47
C GLY A 47 -6.20 1.72 -6.35
N THR A 48 -6.20 2.52 -7.41
CA THR A 48 -5.09 2.61 -8.38
C THR A 48 -3.78 3.11 -7.77
N ASP A 49 -3.78 3.80 -6.62
CA ASP A 49 -2.56 4.28 -5.97
C ASP A 49 -1.67 3.15 -5.46
N THR A 50 -2.23 1.95 -5.25
CA THR A 50 -1.46 0.75 -4.89
C THR A 50 -0.35 0.44 -5.88
N LEU A 51 -0.55 0.76 -7.17
CA LEU A 51 0.43 0.51 -8.25
C LEU A 51 1.68 1.40 -8.15
N TYR A 52 1.57 2.54 -7.47
CA TYR A 52 2.65 3.51 -7.29
C TYR A 52 3.27 3.47 -5.89
N SER A 53 2.70 2.65 -5.00
CA SER A 53 3.04 2.65 -3.59
C SER A 53 4.32 1.87 -3.30
N GLY A 54 5.33 2.55 -2.77
CA GLY A 54 6.51 1.91 -2.20
C GLY A 54 6.18 1.03 -0.98
N THR A 55 5.18 1.41 -0.19
CA THR A 55 4.73 0.65 0.98
C THR A 55 4.10 -0.68 0.57
N VAL A 56 3.22 -0.66 -0.43
CA VAL A 56 2.61 -1.88 -0.98
C VAL A 56 3.67 -2.74 -1.67
N ALA A 57 4.57 -2.12 -2.46
CA ALA A 57 5.66 -2.83 -3.13
C ALA A 57 6.60 -3.56 -2.15
N ALA A 58 6.91 -2.95 -1.00
CA ALA A 58 7.73 -3.57 0.03
C ALA A 58 7.04 -4.80 0.67
N ALA A 59 5.75 -4.70 1.00
CA ALA A 59 4.99 -5.84 1.50
C ALA A 59 4.88 -6.96 0.45
N MET A 60 4.65 -6.57 -0.82
CA MET A 60 4.57 -7.50 -1.95
C MET A 60 5.91 -8.20 -2.24
N GLU A 61 7.05 -7.53 -2.04
CA GLU A 61 8.38 -8.17 -2.14
C GLU A 61 8.54 -9.29 -1.11
N GLY A 62 7.98 -9.12 0.11
CA GLY A 62 7.89 -10.21 1.09
C GLY A 62 7.16 -11.43 0.51
N VAL A 63 5.99 -11.20 -0.11
CA VAL A 63 5.19 -12.26 -0.74
C VAL A 63 5.93 -12.93 -1.89
N ILE A 64 6.62 -12.18 -2.74
CA ILE A 64 7.47 -12.70 -3.83
C ILE A 64 8.60 -13.58 -3.26
N CYS A 65 9.12 -13.23 -2.09
CA CYS A 65 10.13 -14.02 -1.37
C CYS A 65 9.55 -15.22 -0.59
N GLY A 66 8.26 -15.50 -0.71
CA GLY A 66 7.56 -16.60 -0.03
C GLY A 66 7.26 -16.32 1.44
N ILE A 67 7.19 -15.05 1.84
CA ILE A 67 6.89 -14.61 3.21
C ILE A 67 5.62 -13.77 3.19
N PRO A 68 4.59 -14.04 4.02
CA PRO A 68 3.39 -13.23 4.08
C PRO A 68 3.69 -11.74 4.26
N GLY A 69 2.99 -10.88 3.51
CA GLY A 69 3.20 -9.43 3.51
C GLY A 69 1.95 -8.66 3.90
N VAL A 70 2.14 -7.61 4.70
CA VAL A 70 1.08 -6.68 5.11
C VAL A 70 1.56 -5.24 4.93
N ALA A 71 0.84 -4.47 4.13
CA ALA A 71 1.05 -3.03 3.96
C ALA A 71 0.06 -2.26 4.83
N VAL A 72 0.51 -1.24 5.56
CA VAL A 72 -0.33 -0.46 6.48
C VAL A 72 -0.21 1.02 6.17
N SER A 73 -1.33 1.73 6.09
CA SER A 73 -1.38 3.14 5.73
C SER A 73 -2.44 3.89 6.54
N VAL A 74 -2.15 5.14 6.89
CA VAL A 74 -3.13 6.10 7.42
C VAL A 74 -3.42 7.14 6.35
N ASP A 75 -4.70 7.32 5.99
CA ASP A 75 -5.11 8.19 4.87
C ASP A 75 -5.00 9.68 5.23
N SER A 76 -3.76 10.14 5.37
CA SER A 76 -3.41 11.55 5.56
C SER A 76 -1.93 11.79 5.26
N HIS A 77 -1.60 12.90 4.61
CA HIS A 77 -0.21 13.32 4.44
C HIS A 77 0.42 13.84 5.74
N ARG A 78 -0.39 14.13 6.75
CA ARG A 78 0.04 14.53 8.11
C ARG A 78 -0.77 13.77 9.15
N PRO A 79 -0.56 12.44 9.25
CA PRO A 79 -1.34 11.62 10.17
C PRO A 79 -1.00 11.93 11.61
N SER A 80 -2.01 11.86 12.47
CA SER A 80 -1.94 12.06 13.92
C SER A 80 -2.51 10.88 14.71
N HIS A 81 -3.26 10.00 14.06
CA HIS A 81 -3.97 8.87 14.70
C HIS A 81 -3.40 7.53 14.22
N PHE A 82 -2.20 7.17 14.72
CA PHE A 82 -1.56 5.89 14.39
C PHE A 82 -2.06 4.73 15.23
N GLU A 83 -2.61 4.99 16.41
CA GLU A 83 -2.99 3.99 17.41
C GLU A 83 -4.00 2.99 16.83
N THR A 84 -4.98 3.49 16.07
CA THR A 84 -5.99 2.63 15.44
C THR A 84 -5.37 1.74 14.37
N ALA A 85 -4.46 2.28 13.56
CA ALA A 85 -3.74 1.49 12.56
C ALA A 85 -2.86 0.42 13.21
N CYS A 86 -2.14 0.77 14.30
CA CYS A 86 -1.35 -0.19 15.08
C CYS A 86 -2.24 -1.30 15.65
N LYS A 87 -3.34 -0.95 16.31
CA LYS A 87 -4.26 -1.92 16.92
C LYS A 87 -4.84 -2.85 15.86
N LEU A 88 -5.39 -2.31 14.78
CA LEU A 88 -5.94 -3.12 13.69
C LEU A 88 -4.89 -4.05 13.08
N THR A 89 -3.65 -3.57 12.91
CA THR A 89 -2.56 -4.39 12.38
C THR A 89 -2.24 -5.57 13.31
N LEU A 90 -2.23 -5.34 14.63
CA LEU A 90 -2.03 -6.40 15.62
C LEU A 90 -3.19 -7.40 15.61
N ASP A 91 -4.43 -6.92 15.55
CA ASP A 91 -5.63 -7.77 15.46
C ASP A 91 -5.61 -8.64 14.20
N VAL A 92 -5.20 -8.06 13.06
CA VAL A 92 -5.00 -8.79 11.80
C VAL A 92 -3.89 -9.82 11.95
N PHE A 93 -2.72 -9.45 12.52
CA PHE A 93 -1.62 -10.38 12.76
C PHE A 93 -2.06 -11.60 13.56
N GLU A 94 -2.80 -11.40 14.65
CA GLU A 94 -3.31 -12.51 15.47
C GLU A 94 -4.24 -13.45 14.69
N LYS A 95 -5.02 -12.91 13.74
CA LYS A 95 -5.92 -13.71 12.89
C LYS A 95 -5.18 -14.45 11.79
N VAL A 96 -4.15 -13.85 11.21
CA VAL A 96 -3.40 -14.43 10.09
C VAL A 96 -2.24 -15.33 10.52
N LYS A 97 -2.00 -15.50 11.82
CA LYS A 97 -1.06 -16.50 12.34
C LYS A 97 -1.34 -17.91 11.82
N ALA A 98 -2.60 -18.24 11.53
CA ALA A 98 -3.00 -19.51 10.93
C ALA A 98 -2.62 -19.62 9.44
N GLY A 99 -2.11 -18.56 8.84
CA GLY A 99 -1.64 -18.46 7.45
C GLY A 99 -2.47 -17.49 6.61
N ILE A 100 -1.75 -16.79 5.73
CA ILE A 100 -2.33 -16.10 4.58
C ILE A 100 -2.05 -17.00 3.37
N PRO A 101 -2.98 -17.16 2.42
CA PRO A 101 -2.72 -17.93 1.21
C PRO A 101 -1.45 -17.46 0.50
N ASP A 102 -0.70 -18.37 -0.10
CA ASP A 102 0.48 -18.04 -0.88
C ASP A 102 0.15 -17.04 -1.99
N GLY A 103 1.04 -16.09 -2.22
CA GLY A 103 0.87 -15.08 -3.26
C GLY A 103 -0.06 -13.92 -2.87
N VAL A 104 -0.56 -13.87 -1.63
CA VAL A 104 -1.46 -12.81 -1.13
C VAL A 104 -0.71 -11.84 -0.22
N CYS A 105 -0.85 -10.54 -0.51
CA CYS A 105 -0.48 -9.43 0.36
C CYS A 105 -1.75 -8.78 0.92
N LEU A 106 -1.77 -8.41 2.20
CA LEU A 106 -2.86 -7.61 2.75
C LEU A 106 -2.51 -6.13 2.74
N SER A 107 -3.42 -5.30 2.21
CA SER A 107 -3.33 -3.84 2.28
C SER A 107 -4.35 -3.33 3.29
N ILE A 108 -3.86 -2.73 4.38
CA ILE A 108 -4.66 -2.13 5.44
C ILE A 108 -4.59 -0.62 5.29
N ASN A 109 -5.74 0.03 5.15
CA ASN A 109 -5.85 1.48 5.13
C ASN A 109 -6.80 1.93 6.25
N VAL A 110 -6.40 2.96 6.98
CA VAL A 110 -7.13 3.47 8.15
C VAL A 110 -7.38 4.97 7.99
N PRO A 111 -8.60 5.47 8.22
CA PRO A 111 -8.86 6.90 8.26
C PRO A 111 -8.04 7.59 9.34
N ASN A 112 -7.55 8.80 9.08
CA ASN A 112 -6.86 9.61 10.10
C ASN A 112 -7.86 10.29 11.04
N LEU A 113 -8.54 9.49 11.83
CA LEU A 113 -9.59 9.90 12.76
C LEU A 113 -9.36 9.27 14.14
N PRO A 114 -9.89 9.87 15.21
CA PRO A 114 -10.02 9.17 16.49
C PRO A 114 -10.76 7.84 16.32
N ALA A 115 -10.40 6.83 17.11
CA ALA A 115 -10.94 5.48 16.96
C ALA A 115 -12.48 5.41 17.03
N GLU A 116 -13.09 6.27 17.86
CA GLU A 116 -14.52 6.38 18.07
C GLU A 116 -15.27 6.98 16.86
N GLU A 117 -14.58 7.67 15.97
CA GLU A 117 -15.15 8.25 14.74
C GLU A 117 -15.03 7.30 13.55
N ILE A 118 -14.22 6.23 13.67
CA ILE A 118 -14.10 5.20 12.64
C ILE A 118 -15.32 4.28 12.74
N LYS A 119 -16.12 4.22 11.67
CA LYS A 119 -17.39 3.49 11.63
C LYS A 119 -17.24 1.96 11.63
N GLY A 120 -16.01 1.46 11.53
CA GLY A 120 -15.71 0.05 11.54
C GLY A 120 -14.76 -0.38 10.43
N LEU A 121 -14.70 -1.68 10.16
CA LEU A 121 -13.82 -2.32 9.19
C LEU A 121 -14.61 -2.86 8.00
N LYS A 122 -14.07 -2.70 6.78
CA LYS A 122 -14.58 -3.30 5.55
C LYS A 122 -13.51 -4.13 4.86
N TYR A 123 -13.90 -5.29 4.37
CA TYR A 123 -13.14 -6.05 3.39
C TYR A 123 -13.57 -5.55 2.01
N ALA A 124 -12.66 -4.95 1.26
CA ALA A 124 -12.98 -4.21 0.06
C ALA A 124 -12.09 -4.63 -1.12
N SER A 125 -12.62 -4.53 -2.33
CA SER A 125 -11.82 -4.58 -3.54
C SER A 125 -11.14 -3.22 -3.79
N LEU A 126 -10.12 -3.20 -4.65
CA LEU A 126 -9.54 -1.94 -5.12
C LEU A 126 -10.57 -1.16 -5.94
N GLY A 127 -10.68 0.13 -5.64
CA GLY A 127 -11.43 1.08 -6.44
C GLY A 127 -10.54 1.77 -7.49
N MET A 128 -11.10 2.78 -8.14
CA MET A 128 -10.33 3.70 -8.97
C MET A 128 -10.20 5.02 -8.22
N ARG A 129 -8.96 5.44 -7.93
CA ARG A 129 -8.70 6.74 -7.34
C ARG A 129 -8.33 7.70 -8.45
N GLN A 130 -9.16 8.71 -8.67
CA GLN A 130 -8.94 9.75 -9.67
C GLN A 130 -8.54 11.04 -8.97
N TYR A 131 -7.79 11.87 -9.70
CA TYR A 131 -7.34 13.16 -9.22
C TYR A 131 -7.72 14.25 -10.22
N ILE A 132 -8.14 15.40 -9.70
CA ILE A 132 -8.23 16.62 -10.49
C ILE A 132 -6.81 17.17 -10.58
N GLU A 133 -6.23 17.05 -11.75
CA GLU A 133 -4.85 17.46 -12.00
C GLU A 133 -4.74 18.97 -12.13
N GLN A 134 -3.78 19.56 -11.46
CA GLN A 134 -3.44 20.97 -11.54
C GLN A 134 -1.95 21.10 -11.82
N PHE A 135 -1.62 21.81 -12.90
CA PHE A 135 -0.25 22.18 -13.24
C PHE A 135 -0.05 23.65 -12.95
N GLU A 136 0.96 23.97 -12.17
CA GLU A 136 1.38 25.33 -11.87
C GLU A 136 2.79 25.53 -12.39
N GLN A 137 2.99 26.56 -13.22
CA GLN A 137 4.30 26.96 -13.70
C GLN A 137 4.84 28.07 -12.82
N THR A 138 6.05 27.90 -12.30
CA THR A 138 6.77 28.89 -11.50
C THR A 138 8.16 29.13 -12.07
N ILE A 139 8.81 30.23 -11.64
CA ILE A 139 10.21 30.49 -11.97
C ILE A 139 10.99 30.45 -10.65
N ASN A 140 12.02 29.59 -10.57
CA ASN A 140 12.85 29.47 -9.38
C ASN A 140 13.84 30.67 -9.25
N GLN A 141 14.57 30.68 -8.14
CA GLN A 141 15.54 31.75 -7.85
C GLN A 141 16.69 31.85 -8.87
N GLN A 142 16.94 30.78 -9.64
CA GLN A 142 17.96 30.74 -10.71
C GLN A 142 17.39 31.14 -12.07
N GLY A 143 16.12 31.59 -12.15
CA GLY A 143 15.46 31.98 -13.39
C GLY A 143 15.02 30.80 -14.27
N GLN A 144 15.01 29.57 -13.74
CA GLN A 144 14.58 28.37 -14.46
C GLN A 144 13.09 28.16 -14.26
N THR A 145 12.41 27.69 -15.30
CA THR A 145 11.00 27.31 -15.22
C THR A 145 10.85 25.98 -14.49
N GLU A 146 10.01 25.97 -13.46
CA GLU A 146 9.61 24.78 -12.72
C GLU A 146 8.11 24.54 -12.94
N TYR A 147 7.75 23.27 -13.06
CA TYR A 147 6.37 22.83 -13.14
C TYR A 147 6.00 22.03 -11.89
N TRP A 148 4.99 22.51 -11.19
CA TRP A 148 4.44 21.81 -10.04
C TRP A 148 3.19 21.06 -10.46
N TYR A 149 3.18 19.77 -10.17
CA TYR A 149 1.99 18.94 -10.35
C TYR A 149 1.31 18.76 -9.00
N ARG A 150 0.03 19.09 -8.96
CA ARG A 150 -0.83 18.88 -7.78
C ARG A 150 -2.07 18.12 -8.21
N GLY A 151 -2.41 17.06 -7.46
CA GLY A 151 -3.64 16.32 -7.64
C GLY A 151 -4.53 16.46 -6.42
N LEU A 152 -5.79 16.85 -6.61
CA LEU A 152 -6.80 16.76 -5.58
C LEU A 152 -7.62 15.49 -5.82
N PRO A 153 -7.76 14.60 -4.82
CA PRO A 153 -8.54 13.39 -5.00
C PRO A 153 -10.00 13.74 -5.29
N VAL A 154 -10.58 13.07 -6.29
CA VAL A 154 -12.00 13.19 -6.60
C VAL A 154 -12.81 12.53 -5.49
N ILE A 155 -13.78 13.27 -4.95
CA ILE A 155 -14.75 12.74 -4.00
C ILE A 155 -15.91 12.15 -4.80
N TYR A 156 -16.19 10.88 -4.61
CA TYR A 156 -17.32 10.21 -5.23
C TYR A 156 -18.54 10.32 -4.33
N ASN A 157 -19.63 10.84 -4.86
CA ASN A 157 -20.95 10.79 -4.20
C ASN A 157 -21.55 9.40 -4.45
N CYS A 158 -21.04 8.39 -3.75
CA CYS A 158 -21.54 7.02 -3.81
C CYS A 158 -22.17 6.63 -2.50
N ASP A 159 -23.44 6.28 -2.53
CA ASP A 159 -24.15 5.69 -1.39
C ASP A 159 -23.69 4.22 -1.18
N GLU A 160 -23.13 3.59 -2.21
CA GLU A 160 -22.63 2.21 -2.15
C GLU A 160 -21.13 2.15 -1.80
N MET A 161 -20.83 1.43 -0.72
CA MET A 161 -19.46 1.09 -0.32
C MET A 161 -18.97 -0.12 -1.12
N SER A 162 -18.71 0.06 -2.39
CA SER A 162 -18.34 -1.04 -3.29
C SER A 162 -16.84 -1.37 -3.32
N ASN A 163 -15.99 -0.45 -2.83
CA ASN A 163 -14.54 -0.58 -2.89
C ASN A 163 -13.85 0.18 -1.76
N ASP A 164 -12.52 0.04 -1.67
CA ASP A 164 -11.67 0.65 -0.63
C ASP A 164 -11.72 2.18 -0.63
N VAL A 165 -11.79 2.82 -1.81
CA VAL A 165 -11.85 4.29 -1.95
C VAL A 165 -13.14 4.83 -1.33
N THR A 166 -14.30 4.27 -1.72
CA THR A 166 -15.61 4.72 -1.23
C THR A 166 -15.82 4.36 0.25
N ALA A 167 -15.32 3.22 0.71
CA ALA A 167 -15.37 2.85 2.12
C ALA A 167 -14.53 3.82 2.99
N MET A 168 -13.33 4.19 2.53
CA MET A 168 -12.47 5.15 3.23
C MET A 168 -13.12 6.54 3.33
N GLN A 169 -13.73 7.03 2.25
CA GLN A 169 -14.46 8.31 2.26
C GLN A 169 -15.63 8.33 3.24
N GLN A 170 -16.19 7.16 3.54
CA GLN A 170 -17.25 6.99 4.53
C GLN A 170 -16.73 6.69 5.94
N HIS A 171 -15.44 6.89 6.20
CA HIS A 171 -14.77 6.69 7.49
C HIS A 171 -14.70 5.22 7.96
N TYR A 172 -14.63 4.27 7.03
CA TYR A 172 -14.33 2.87 7.36
C TYR A 172 -12.84 2.58 7.13
N ALA A 173 -12.22 1.86 8.04
CA ALA A 173 -10.96 1.20 7.76
C ALA A 173 -11.16 0.08 6.73
N THR A 174 -10.17 -0.20 5.90
CA THR A 174 -10.27 -1.22 4.86
C THR A 174 -9.15 -2.24 4.95
N ILE A 175 -9.46 -3.49 4.60
CA ILE A 175 -8.48 -4.53 4.30
C ILE A 175 -8.78 -5.04 2.90
N THR A 176 -7.77 -4.97 2.04
CA THR A 176 -7.85 -5.43 0.65
C THR A 176 -6.79 -6.51 0.44
N PRO A 177 -7.17 -7.74 0.07
CA PRO A 177 -6.20 -8.76 -0.34
C PRO A 177 -5.71 -8.44 -1.75
N LEU A 178 -4.39 -8.36 -1.92
CA LEU A 178 -3.71 -8.03 -3.17
C LEU A 178 -2.91 -9.23 -3.69
N LYS A 179 -2.77 -9.33 -5.00
CA LYS A 179 -1.85 -10.24 -5.69
C LYS A 179 -0.96 -9.45 -6.65
N PHE A 180 0.21 -9.98 -6.97
CA PHE A 180 1.15 -9.34 -7.90
C PHE A 180 0.80 -9.58 -9.37
N ASP A 181 -0.01 -10.60 -9.68
CA ASP A 181 -0.37 -10.93 -11.05
C ASP A 181 -1.39 -9.95 -11.62
N LEU A 182 -0.94 -9.13 -12.57
CA LEU A 182 -1.71 -8.14 -13.30
C LEU A 182 -2.11 -8.63 -14.71
N THR A 183 -1.90 -9.90 -15.01
CA THR A 183 -2.21 -10.48 -16.32
C THR A 183 -3.71 -10.40 -16.61
N HIS A 184 -4.08 -9.83 -17.76
CA HIS A 184 -5.46 -9.83 -18.24
C HIS A 184 -5.71 -11.13 -19.02
N GLU A 185 -6.07 -12.19 -18.30
CA GLU A 185 -6.18 -13.55 -18.86
C GLU A 185 -7.10 -13.67 -20.09
N GLN A 186 -8.26 -12.99 -20.07
CA GLN A 186 -9.19 -13.03 -21.19
C GLN A 186 -8.59 -12.41 -22.46
N PHE A 187 -7.88 -11.28 -22.30
CA PHE A 187 -7.24 -10.64 -23.45
C PHE A 187 -6.01 -11.42 -23.93
N MET A 188 -5.33 -12.12 -23.05
CA MET A 188 -4.25 -13.04 -23.42
C MET A 188 -4.75 -14.11 -24.40
N GLN A 189 -5.95 -14.66 -24.18
CA GLN A 189 -6.56 -15.64 -25.09
C GLN A 189 -6.86 -15.05 -26.47
N GLU A 190 -7.21 -13.76 -26.54
CA GLU A 190 -7.38 -13.08 -27.83
C GLU A 190 -6.04 -12.80 -28.50
N LEU A 191 -5.01 -12.38 -27.74
CA LEU A 191 -3.67 -12.17 -28.30
C LEU A 191 -3.08 -13.43 -28.92
N CYS A 192 -3.34 -14.61 -28.35
CA CYS A 192 -2.87 -15.88 -28.90
C CYS A 192 -3.43 -16.19 -30.33
N LYS A 193 -4.51 -15.53 -30.72
CA LYS A 193 -5.11 -15.67 -32.06
C LYS A 193 -4.43 -14.75 -33.09
N TRP A 194 -3.58 -13.82 -32.66
CA TRP A 194 -2.91 -12.90 -33.57
C TRP A 194 -1.69 -13.60 -34.20
N GLU A 195 -1.64 -13.62 -35.51
CA GLU A 195 -0.53 -14.19 -36.29
C GLU A 195 0.61 -13.17 -36.44
N LEU A 196 1.25 -12.80 -35.31
CA LEU A 196 2.40 -11.91 -35.33
C LEU A 196 3.65 -12.68 -35.74
N LYS A 197 4.40 -12.10 -36.68
CA LYS A 197 5.70 -12.64 -37.15
C LYS A 197 6.83 -11.78 -36.58
N ILE A 198 7.87 -12.45 -36.08
CA ILE A 198 9.13 -11.82 -35.63
C ILE A 198 10.13 -11.92 -36.75
#